data_b5c1d27ddc3744b38d7fd432bc2cad5b
#
_entry.id   b5c1d27ddc3744b38d7fd432bc2cad5b
#
_cell.length_a   1.000
_cell.length_b   1.000
_cell.length_c   1.000
_cell.angle_alpha   90.00
_cell.angle_beta   90.00
_cell.angle_gamma   90.00
#
_symmetry.space_group_name_H-M   'P 1'
#
loop_
_entity.id
_entity.type
_entity.pdbx_description
1 polymer ?
#
loop_
_entity_poly.entity_id
_entity_poly.type
_entity_poly.pdbx_seq_one_letter_code
_entity_poly.pdbx_strand_id
1 'polypeptide(L)'
;EIGVRLVGSEMCIRDSFYDGKIVVKNVKAGGYILGDEGSGAVLGKMFLSDVLKGLAPKDVMADFFEKFRISSNEVMESVYNRPFPNRFLSTISYFLADYTNDDYVFELITNNLKGFFTRNVCQYDYKNYPIRFVGSLAYSYADILREVAGEFGIELDVIEETPMNGLIEFHSLNIEEP
;
A
#
# COMPACT_ATOMS: atom_id res chain seq x y z
N GLU A 1 -23.48 5.73 2.75
CA GLU A 1 -22.60 4.97 1.84
C GLU A 1 -21.62 4.15 2.64
N ILE A 2 -21.58 2.86 2.35
CA ILE A 2 -20.81 1.87 3.12
C ILE A 2 -19.60 1.50 2.30
N GLY A 3 -18.41 1.58 2.88
CA GLY A 3 -17.19 1.20 2.18
C GLY A 3 -16.11 0.69 3.12
N VAL A 4 -15.30 -0.24 2.65
CA VAL A 4 -14.02 -0.54 3.28
C VAL A 4 -13.11 0.65 2.99
N ARG A 5 -12.79 1.42 4.02
CA ARG A 5 -11.95 2.61 3.90
C ARG A 5 -10.53 2.28 4.31
N LEU A 6 -9.62 2.28 3.35
CA LEU A 6 -8.19 2.31 3.63
C LEU A 6 -7.77 3.75 3.92
N VAL A 7 -7.45 4.02 5.16
CA VAL A 7 -6.77 5.25 5.55
C VAL A 7 -5.33 4.87 5.86
N GLY A 8 -4.44 5.05 4.90
CA GLY A 8 -3.00 4.90 5.10
C GLY A 8 -2.35 6.26 5.26
N SER A 9 -1.69 6.51 6.39
CA SER A 9 -0.53 7.40 6.36
C SER A 9 0.60 6.65 5.65
N GLU A 10 1.59 7.34 5.12
CA GLU A 10 2.74 6.78 4.35
C GLU A 10 3.44 5.56 5.00
N MET A 11 3.04 5.16 6.19
CA MET A 11 3.69 4.14 7.00
C MET A 11 2.80 2.97 7.42
N CYS A 12 1.47 3.04 7.26
CA CYS A 12 0.57 1.98 7.72
C CYS A 12 -0.64 1.85 6.82
N ILE A 13 -0.92 0.64 6.33
CA ILE A 13 -2.25 0.32 5.82
C ILE A 13 -3.18 0.11 7.01
N ARG A 14 -4.31 0.79 6.98
CA ARG A 14 -5.43 0.55 7.89
C ARG A 14 -6.68 0.34 7.08
N ASP A 15 -7.31 -0.78 7.31
CA ASP A 15 -8.58 -1.14 6.74
C ASP A 15 -9.67 -1.10 7.81
N SER A 16 -10.88 -0.84 7.39
CA SER A 16 -12.03 -0.81 8.29
C SER A 16 -13.30 -1.14 7.51
N PHE A 17 -14.14 -1.96 8.11
CA PHE A 17 -15.51 -2.16 7.65
C PHE A 17 -16.43 -1.19 8.37
N TYR A 18 -17.06 -0.29 7.61
CA TYR A 18 -17.99 0.71 8.10
C TYR A 18 -19.38 0.43 7.54
N ASP A 19 -20.39 0.30 8.40
CA ASP A 19 -21.76 -0.08 8.03
C ASP A 19 -22.67 1.13 7.69
N GLY A 20 -22.11 2.31 7.58
CA GLY A 20 -22.82 3.57 7.39
C GLY A 20 -23.08 4.34 8.69
N LYS A 21 -22.76 3.76 9.85
CA LYS A 21 -22.95 4.36 11.17
C LYS A 21 -21.70 4.23 12.04
N ILE A 22 -21.12 3.05 12.12
CA ILE A 22 -19.95 2.75 12.95
C ILE A 22 -18.95 1.88 12.21
N VAL A 23 -17.71 1.86 12.69
CA VAL A 23 -16.71 0.87 12.30
C VAL A 23 -17.06 -0.45 12.99
N VAL A 24 -17.50 -1.43 12.21
CA VAL A 24 -17.95 -2.74 12.70
C VAL A 24 -16.77 -3.69 12.91
N LYS A 25 -15.79 -3.65 12.02
CA LYS A 25 -14.65 -4.55 12.04
C LYS A 25 -13.40 -3.84 11.52
N ASN A 26 -12.26 -4.17 12.13
CA ASN A 26 -10.94 -3.76 11.67
C ASN A 26 -10.00 -4.95 11.81
N VAL A 27 -9.28 -5.29 10.74
CA VAL A 27 -8.22 -6.29 10.78
C VAL A 27 -6.96 -5.63 11.35
N LYS A 28 -6.27 -6.28 12.26
CA LYS A 28 -5.05 -5.75 12.86
C LYS A 28 -3.94 -5.65 11.80
N ALA A 29 -3.42 -4.46 11.59
CA ALA A 29 -2.35 -4.21 10.62
C ALA A 29 -1.06 -4.98 10.93
N GLY A 30 -0.71 -5.15 12.21
CA GLY A 30 0.47 -5.92 12.63
C GLY A 30 1.80 -5.18 12.53
N GLY A 31 1.86 -4.05 11.81
CA GLY A 31 3.08 -3.29 11.53
C GLY A 31 3.94 -3.94 10.45
N TYR A 32 4.95 -3.24 9.99
CA TYR A 32 5.77 -3.61 8.82
C TYR A 32 6.57 -4.92 8.97
N ILE A 33 6.68 -5.47 10.18
CA ILE A 33 7.35 -6.75 10.45
C ILE A 33 6.36 -7.92 10.35
N LEU A 34 5.18 -7.80 11.00
CA LEU A 34 4.23 -8.90 11.20
C LEU A 34 3.00 -8.82 10.29
N GLY A 35 2.86 -7.74 9.53
CA GLY A 35 1.71 -7.46 8.69
C GLY A 35 1.98 -6.32 7.73
N ASP A 36 1.03 -5.37 7.61
CA ASP A 36 1.03 -4.24 6.71
C ASP A 36 1.17 -4.65 5.22
N GLU A 37 0.67 -5.84 4.86
CA GLU A 37 0.62 -6.28 3.47
C GLU A 37 -0.05 -5.21 2.60
N GLY A 38 0.44 -5.02 1.40
CA GLY A 38 0.00 -3.94 0.49
C GLY A 38 0.64 -2.59 0.79
N SER A 39 1.43 -2.43 1.89
CA SER A 39 2.11 -1.16 2.19
C SER A 39 3.38 -0.98 1.38
N GLY A 40 3.82 0.29 1.26
CA GLY A 40 5.12 0.62 0.68
C GLY A 40 6.29 0.05 1.47
N ALA A 41 6.15 -0.10 2.79
CA ALA A 41 7.20 -0.69 3.63
C ALA A 41 7.38 -2.18 3.35
N VAL A 42 6.29 -2.92 3.17
CA VAL A 42 6.36 -4.34 2.79
C VAL A 42 6.89 -4.50 1.37
N LEU A 43 6.43 -3.68 0.42
CA LEU A 43 6.94 -3.69 -0.95
C LEU A 43 8.46 -3.41 -0.98
N GLY A 44 8.92 -2.37 -0.27
CA GLY A 44 10.35 -2.06 -0.17
C GLY A 44 11.16 -3.17 0.50
N LYS A 45 10.60 -3.83 1.52
CA LYS A 45 11.23 -4.99 2.16
C LYS A 45 11.39 -6.16 1.19
N MET A 46 10.36 -6.48 0.39
CA MET A 46 10.42 -7.53 -0.63
C MET A 46 11.51 -7.21 -1.66
N PHE A 47 11.49 -6.01 -2.22
CA PHE A 47 12.48 -5.56 -3.18
C PHE A 47 13.91 -5.63 -2.63
N LEU A 48 14.17 -5.08 -1.44
CA LEU A 48 15.51 -5.10 -0.85
C LEU A 48 16.00 -6.52 -0.52
N SER A 49 15.09 -7.41 -0.14
CA SER A 49 15.45 -8.82 0.04
C SER A 49 16.01 -9.43 -1.25
N ASP A 50 15.40 -9.11 -2.38
CA ASP A 50 15.83 -9.62 -3.68
C ASP A 50 17.10 -8.91 -4.19
N VAL A 51 17.21 -7.60 -3.96
CA VAL A 51 18.42 -6.83 -4.28
C VAL A 51 19.64 -7.41 -3.55
N LEU A 52 19.52 -7.66 -2.24
CA LEU A 52 20.63 -8.19 -1.43
C LEU A 52 21.03 -9.63 -1.80
N LYS A 53 20.12 -10.38 -2.41
CA LYS A 53 20.36 -11.74 -2.91
C LYS A 53 20.73 -11.79 -4.39
N GLY A 54 20.72 -10.65 -5.09
CA GLY A 54 20.99 -10.57 -6.53
C GLY A 54 19.89 -11.22 -7.40
N LEU A 55 18.65 -11.24 -6.91
CA LEU A 55 17.48 -11.80 -7.60
C LEU A 55 16.72 -10.75 -8.43
N ALA A 56 16.81 -9.48 -8.05
CA ALA A 56 16.20 -8.39 -8.83
C ALA A 56 16.96 -8.16 -10.16
N PRO A 57 16.32 -7.60 -11.20
CA PRO A 57 16.95 -7.25 -12.46
C PRO A 57 18.16 -6.34 -12.26
N LYS A 58 19.23 -6.57 -13.01
CA LYS A 58 20.51 -5.88 -12.81
C LYS A 58 20.44 -4.39 -13.08
N ASP A 59 19.66 -3.97 -14.06
CA ASP A 59 19.39 -2.58 -14.40
C ASP A 59 18.62 -1.89 -13.30
N VAL A 60 17.51 -2.48 -12.83
CA VAL A 60 16.73 -1.93 -11.70
C VAL A 60 17.58 -1.82 -10.43
N MET A 61 18.44 -2.82 -10.16
CA MET A 61 19.37 -2.76 -9.02
C MET A 61 20.38 -1.63 -9.17
N ALA A 62 20.97 -1.46 -10.36
CA ALA A 62 21.95 -0.41 -10.63
C ALA A 62 21.32 0.97 -10.42
N ASP A 63 20.17 1.21 -10.98
CA ASP A 63 19.42 2.46 -10.85
C ASP A 63 19.01 2.72 -9.40
N PHE A 64 18.63 1.68 -8.66
CA PHE A 64 18.33 1.79 -7.23
C PHE A 64 19.55 2.31 -6.46
N PHE A 65 20.71 1.67 -6.60
CA PHE A 65 21.93 2.08 -5.88
C PHE A 65 22.41 3.47 -6.30
N GLU A 66 22.25 3.84 -7.57
CA GLU A 66 22.58 5.18 -8.07
C GLU A 66 21.63 6.25 -7.50
N LYS A 67 20.31 6.02 -7.57
CA LYS A 67 19.28 6.97 -7.12
C LYS A 67 19.38 7.24 -5.62
N PHE A 68 19.56 6.19 -4.82
CA PHE A 68 19.63 6.31 -3.36
C PHE A 68 21.05 6.63 -2.85
N ARG A 69 22.06 6.52 -3.69
CA ARG A 69 23.50 6.73 -3.35
C ARG A 69 23.92 5.97 -2.10
N ILE A 70 23.54 4.71 -2.01
CA ILE A 70 23.83 3.82 -0.89
C ILE A 70 24.44 2.51 -1.38
N SER A 71 25.20 1.86 -0.51
CA SER A 71 25.73 0.51 -0.69
C SER A 71 24.83 -0.55 -0.04
N SER A 72 25.06 -1.82 -0.34
CA SER A 72 24.36 -2.93 0.31
C SER A 72 24.54 -2.92 1.84
N ASN A 73 25.72 -2.51 2.34
CA ASN A 73 25.94 -2.39 3.78
C ASN A 73 25.11 -1.27 4.41
N GLU A 74 24.96 -0.13 3.72
CA GLU A 74 24.13 0.98 4.19
C GLU A 74 22.63 0.65 4.12
N VAL A 75 22.21 -0.22 3.20
CA VAL A 75 20.85 -0.78 3.20
C VAL A 75 20.62 -1.54 4.51
N MET A 76 21.52 -2.44 4.88
CA MET A 76 21.43 -3.21 6.13
C MET A 76 21.44 -2.28 7.35
N GLU A 77 22.33 -1.29 7.36
CA GLU A 77 22.39 -0.27 8.41
C GLU A 77 21.05 0.50 8.54
N SER A 78 20.44 0.88 7.41
CA SER A 78 19.20 1.65 7.38
C SER A 78 18.00 0.86 7.90
N VAL A 79 17.99 -0.46 7.69
CA VAL A 79 16.90 -1.34 8.12
C VAL A 79 17.03 -1.78 9.57
N TYR A 80 18.25 -2.06 10.06
CA TYR A 80 18.45 -2.70 11.35
C TYR A 80 18.97 -1.77 12.46
N ASN A 81 19.67 -0.70 12.10
CA ASN A 81 20.35 0.13 13.10
C ASN A 81 19.87 1.60 13.11
N ARG A 82 19.25 2.10 12.02
CA ARG A 82 18.76 3.48 11.98
C ARG A 82 17.33 3.60 12.50
N PRO A 83 16.93 4.77 13.00
CA PRO A 83 15.54 5.02 13.40
C PRO A 83 14.61 5.03 12.18
N PHE A 84 13.36 4.61 12.40
CA PHE A 84 12.28 4.63 11.39
C PHE A 84 12.56 3.82 10.11
N PRO A 85 12.97 2.54 10.20
CA PRO A 85 13.26 1.71 9.04
C PRO A 85 12.06 1.57 8.10
N ASN A 86 10.84 1.59 8.62
CA ASN A 86 9.61 1.57 7.84
C ASN A 86 9.50 2.77 6.88
N ARG A 87 9.98 3.97 7.27
CA ARG A 87 10.04 5.13 6.35
C ARG A 87 10.99 4.87 5.20
N PHE A 88 12.21 4.43 5.51
CA PHE A 88 13.19 4.08 4.50
C PHE A 88 12.62 3.04 3.52
N LEU A 89 12.04 1.95 4.03
CA LEU A 89 11.41 0.93 3.22
C LEU A 89 10.29 1.51 2.33
N SER A 90 9.45 2.39 2.88
CA SER A 90 8.34 2.99 2.11
C SER A 90 8.82 3.91 0.99
N THR A 91 10.00 4.56 1.12
CA THR A 91 10.50 5.41 0.02
C THR A 91 10.83 4.62 -1.24
N ILE A 92 11.11 3.33 -1.10
CA ILE A 92 11.44 2.44 -2.21
C ILE A 92 10.20 2.19 -3.10
N SER A 93 8.99 2.21 -2.53
CA SER A 93 7.79 2.06 -3.33
C SER A 93 7.61 3.18 -4.37
N TYR A 94 8.03 4.39 -4.06
CA TYR A 94 8.02 5.49 -5.04
C TYR A 94 9.06 5.32 -6.16
N PHE A 95 10.18 4.68 -5.85
CA PHE A 95 11.17 4.31 -6.86
C PHE A 95 10.60 3.26 -7.80
N LEU A 96 9.96 2.22 -7.26
CA LEU A 96 9.39 1.14 -8.06
C LEU A 96 8.20 1.58 -8.93
N ALA A 97 7.55 2.70 -8.61
CA ALA A 97 6.48 3.24 -9.43
C ALA A 97 6.95 3.69 -10.84
N ASP A 98 8.23 4.00 -10.99
CA ASP A 98 8.83 4.35 -12.27
C ASP A 98 9.07 3.10 -13.16
N TYR A 99 8.94 1.88 -12.60
CA TYR A 99 9.28 0.59 -13.24
C TYR A 99 8.08 -0.37 -13.37
N THR A 100 6.85 0.13 -13.33
CA THR A 100 5.64 -0.71 -13.40
C THR A 100 5.50 -1.50 -14.70
N ASN A 101 6.24 -1.12 -15.76
CA ASN A 101 6.31 -1.86 -17.03
C ASN A 101 7.34 -2.97 -17.04
N ASP A 102 8.17 -3.12 -16.00
CA ASP A 102 9.10 -4.24 -15.83
C ASP A 102 8.36 -5.43 -15.22
N ASP A 103 8.47 -6.60 -15.85
CA ASP A 103 7.72 -7.80 -15.45
C ASP A 103 8.00 -8.21 -13.99
N TYR A 104 9.25 -8.10 -13.53
CA TYR A 104 9.62 -8.41 -12.16
C TYR A 104 9.00 -7.43 -11.17
N VAL A 105 9.08 -6.14 -11.46
CA VAL A 105 8.50 -5.09 -10.59
C VAL A 105 6.98 -5.19 -10.55
N PHE A 106 6.35 -5.44 -11.69
CA PHE A 106 4.91 -5.69 -11.78
C PHE A 106 4.49 -6.87 -10.92
N GLU A 107 5.20 -8.00 -11.01
CA GLU A 107 4.93 -9.19 -10.20
C GLU A 107 5.12 -8.91 -8.70
N LEU A 108 6.17 -8.19 -8.34
CA LEU A 108 6.46 -7.82 -6.95
C LEU A 108 5.32 -6.99 -6.34
N ILE A 109 4.84 -5.97 -7.06
CA ILE A 109 3.72 -5.12 -6.64
C ILE A 109 2.44 -5.95 -6.54
N THR A 110 2.15 -6.76 -7.56
CA THR A 110 1.00 -7.66 -7.61
C THR A 110 0.96 -8.60 -6.41
N ASN A 111 2.09 -9.23 -6.08
CA ASN A 111 2.20 -10.15 -4.94
C ASN A 111 1.97 -9.44 -3.60
N ASN A 112 2.48 -8.22 -3.43
CA ASN A 112 2.24 -7.41 -2.25
C ASN A 112 0.75 -7.06 -2.10
N LEU A 113 0.09 -6.64 -3.18
CA LEU A 113 -1.33 -6.31 -3.18
C LEU A 113 -2.22 -7.55 -2.98
N LYS A 114 -1.90 -8.69 -3.62
CA LYS A 114 -2.60 -9.97 -3.37
C LYS A 114 -2.52 -10.39 -1.91
N GLY A 115 -1.36 -10.17 -1.28
CA GLY A 115 -1.19 -10.40 0.16
C GLY A 115 -2.20 -9.60 0.98
N PHE A 116 -2.40 -8.31 0.65
CA PHE A 116 -3.38 -7.46 1.30
C PHE A 116 -4.82 -7.94 1.08
N PHE A 117 -5.22 -8.24 -0.16
CA PHE A 117 -6.57 -8.76 -0.43
C PHE A 117 -6.83 -10.04 0.36
N THR A 118 -5.90 -11.00 0.28
CA THR A 118 -6.05 -12.31 0.93
C THR A 118 -6.13 -12.21 2.45
N ARG A 119 -5.28 -11.39 3.06
CA ARG A 119 -5.14 -11.34 4.53
C ARG A 119 -6.07 -10.36 5.20
N ASN A 120 -6.49 -9.30 4.50
CA ASN A 120 -7.29 -8.23 5.05
C ASN A 120 -8.68 -8.18 4.40
N VAL A 121 -8.76 -7.84 3.10
CA VAL A 121 -10.04 -7.59 2.42
C VAL A 121 -10.97 -8.79 2.48
N CYS A 122 -10.45 -9.99 2.22
CA CYS A 122 -11.25 -11.23 2.25
C CYS A 122 -11.78 -11.63 3.64
N GLN A 123 -11.36 -10.94 4.70
CA GLN A 123 -11.93 -11.13 6.03
C GLN A 123 -13.21 -10.33 6.27
N TYR A 124 -13.57 -9.42 5.35
CA TYR A 124 -14.80 -8.62 5.39
C TYR A 124 -15.87 -9.20 4.49
N ASP A 125 -17.08 -8.63 4.55
CA ASP A 125 -18.17 -8.94 3.61
C ASP A 125 -18.01 -8.13 2.30
N TYR A 126 -16.85 -8.28 1.68
CA TYR A 126 -16.44 -7.51 0.52
C TYR A 126 -17.31 -7.71 -0.73
N LYS A 127 -18.09 -8.77 -0.77
CA LYS A 127 -18.98 -9.08 -1.91
C LYS A 127 -20.26 -8.23 -1.92
N ASN A 128 -20.66 -7.74 -0.76
CA ASN A 128 -21.92 -7.01 -0.59
C ASN A 128 -21.72 -5.50 -0.39
N TYR A 129 -20.45 -5.04 -0.29
CA TYR A 129 -20.14 -3.65 -0.02
C TYR A 129 -19.08 -3.10 -0.95
N PRO A 130 -19.19 -1.81 -1.37
CA PRO A 130 -18.18 -1.17 -2.20
C PRO A 130 -16.86 -1.04 -1.45
N ILE A 131 -15.77 -1.23 -2.17
CA ILE A 131 -14.41 -1.09 -1.63
C ILE A 131 -13.80 0.20 -2.18
N ARG A 132 -13.28 1.03 -1.28
CA ARG A 132 -12.65 2.30 -1.58
C ARG A 132 -11.25 2.35 -1.01
N PHE A 133 -10.35 2.94 -1.77
CA PHE A 133 -8.96 3.12 -1.37
C PHE A 133 -8.63 4.60 -1.27
N VAL A 134 -7.89 4.97 -0.22
CA VAL A 134 -7.36 6.32 -0.05
C VAL A 134 -5.90 6.22 0.35
N GLY A 135 -5.02 6.88 -0.39
CA GLY A 135 -3.60 6.95 -0.10
C GLY A 135 -2.73 6.95 -1.36
N SER A 136 -1.57 7.57 -1.25
CA SER A 136 -0.63 7.76 -2.36
C SER A 136 -0.19 6.45 -3.01
N LEU A 137 0.05 5.39 -2.24
CA LEU A 137 0.45 4.10 -2.79
C LEU A 137 -0.66 3.48 -3.63
N ALA A 138 -1.90 3.43 -3.11
CA ALA A 138 -3.04 2.89 -3.85
C ALA A 138 -3.30 3.69 -5.14
N TYR A 139 -3.08 5.00 -5.08
CA TYR A 139 -3.23 5.89 -6.23
C TYR A 139 -2.11 5.66 -7.27
N SER A 140 -0.84 5.58 -6.83
CA SER A 140 0.30 5.34 -7.73
C SER A 140 0.24 4.00 -8.46
N TYR A 141 -0.37 3.00 -7.85
CA TYR A 141 -0.51 1.66 -8.42
C TYR A 141 -1.97 1.32 -8.77
N ALA A 142 -2.79 2.33 -9.07
CA ALA A 142 -4.24 2.17 -9.24
C ALA A 142 -4.62 1.13 -10.29
N ASP A 143 -3.89 1.06 -11.40
CA ASP A 143 -4.18 0.11 -12.49
C ASP A 143 -3.88 -1.32 -12.06
N ILE A 144 -2.72 -1.57 -11.43
CA ILE A 144 -2.35 -2.89 -10.89
C ILE A 144 -3.31 -3.29 -9.76
N LEU A 145 -3.70 -2.32 -8.92
CA LEU A 145 -4.64 -2.54 -7.83
C LEU A 145 -6.01 -2.99 -8.35
N ARG A 146 -6.51 -2.38 -9.44
CA ARG A 146 -7.77 -2.78 -10.10
C ARG A 146 -7.66 -4.18 -10.71
N GLU A 147 -6.54 -4.49 -11.36
CA GLU A 147 -6.30 -5.80 -11.93
C GLU A 147 -6.31 -6.88 -10.85
N VAL A 148 -5.57 -6.68 -9.77
CA VAL A 148 -5.54 -7.59 -8.62
C VAL A 148 -6.93 -7.73 -7.99
N ALA A 149 -7.68 -6.63 -7.78
CA ALA A 149 -9.04 -6.68 -7.25
C ALA A 149 -9.97 -7.55 -8.13
N GLY A 150 -9.82 -7.42 -9.45
CA GLY A 150 -10.57 -8.22 -10.44
C GLY A 150 -10.34 -9.73 -10.28
N GLU A 151 -9.15 -10.18 -9.91
CA GLU A 151 -8.88 -11.60 -9.63
C GLU A 151 -9.69 -12.13 -8.42
N PHE A 152 -10.05 -11.27 -7.48
CA PHE A 152 -10.92 -11.59 -6.34
C PHE A 152 -12.41 -11.37 -6.63
N GLY A 153 -12.76 -11.00 -7.87
CA GLY A 153 -14.13 -10.65 -8.26
C GLY A 153 -14.63 -9.35 -7.63
N ILE A 154 -13.72 -8.42 -7.36
CA ILE A 154 -13.98 -7.14 -6.74
C ILE A 154 -13.87 -6.04 -7.79
N GLU A 155 -14.92 -5.22 -7.91
CA GLU A 155 -14.87 -3.94 -8.62
C GLU A 155 -14.62 -2.83 -7.59
N LEU A 156 -13.55 -2.05 -7.80
CA LEU A 156 -13.20 -0.96 -6.89
C LEU A 156 -14.02 0.29 -7.24
N ASP A 157 -14.69 0.86 -6.24
CA ASP A 157 -15.51 2.06 -6.38
C ASP A 157 -14.62 3.30 -6.63
N VAL A 158 -13.82 3.66 -5.63
CA VAL A 158 -13.00 4.88 -5.66
C VAL A 158 -11.58 4.60 -5.19
N ILE A 159 -10.61 5.21 -5.88
CA ILE A 159 -9.21 5.28 -5.43
C ILE A 159 -8.82 6.75 -5.39
N GLU A 160 -8.57 7.29 -4.19
CA GLU A 160 -8.16 8.68 -3.98
C GLU A 160 -6.73 8.76 -3.45
N GLU A 161 -5.98 9.75 -3.93
CA GLU A 161 -4.62 9.99 -3.45
C GLU A 161 -4.60 10.47 -2.01
N THR A 162 -5.53 11.37 -1.65
CA THR A 162 -5.61 11.98 -0.31
C THR A 162 -7.04 12.00 0.21
N PRO A 163 -7.25 11.97 1.54
CA PRO A 163 -8.58 12.04 2.13
C PRO A 163 -9.18 13.45 2.16
N MET A 164 -8.45 14.46 1.67
CA MET A 164 -8.80 15.88 1.88
C MET A 164 -10.16 16.25 1.30
N ASN A 165 -10.45 15.82 0.07
CA ASN A 165 -11.73 16.16 -0.57
C ASN A 165 -12.92 15.59 0.19
N GLY A 166 -12.85 14.33 0.60
CA GLY A 166 -13.89 13.69 1.40
C GLY A 166 -14.04 14.31 2.80
N LEU A 167 -12.95 14.78 3.41
CA LEU A 167 -13.01 15.48 4.70
C LEU A 167 -13.65 16.86 4.55
N ILE A 168 -13.33 17.62 3.51
CA ILE A 168 -13.95 18.92 3.22
C ILE A 168 -15.45 18.74 3.01
N GLU A 169 -15.87 17.78 2.17
CA GLU A 169 -17.27 17.49 1.92
C GLU A 169 -18.00 17.12 3.22
N PHE A 170 -17.46 16.20 4.00
CA PHE A 170 -18.04 15.78 5.29
C PHE A 170 -18.22 16.94 6.25
N HIS A 171 -17.23 17.82 6.40
CA HIS A 171 -17.34 18.96 7.30
C HIS A 171 -18.25 20.06 6.76
N SER A 172 -18.33 20.25 5.44
CA SER A 172 -19.24 21.22 4.83
C SER A 172 -20.70 20.86 5.03
N LEU A 173 -21.03 19.56 4.93
CA LEU A 173 -22.39 19.06 5.16
C LEU A 173 -22.83 19.17 6.63
N ASN A 174 -21.88 19.11 7.59
CA ASN A 174 -22.18 19.19 9.01
C ASN A 174 -22.21 20.63 9.59
N ILE A 175 -21.94 21.65 8.76
CA ILE A 175 -22.02 23.07 9.18
C ILE A 175 -23.45 23.63 9.01
N GLU A 176 -24.33 22.94 8.29
CA GLU A 176 -25.69 23.42 8.01
C GLU A 176 -26.76 22.99 9.03
N GLU A 177 -26.40 22.33 10.14
CA GLU A 177 -27.32 22.08 11.26
C GLU A 177 -26.98 23.03 12.44
N PRO A 178 -27.79 24.11 12.65
CA PRO A 178 -27.73 24.92 13.85
C PRO A 178 -28.37 24.22 15.06
#